data_e5ce801830888304c1cbf3c226567d2b
#
_entry.id   e5ce801830888304c1cbf3c226567d2b
#
_cell.length_a   1.000
_cell.length_b   1.000
_cell.length_c   1.000
_cell.angle_alpha   90.00
_cell.angle_beta   90.00
_cell.angle_gamma   90.00
#
_symmetry.space_group_name_H-M   'P 1'
#
loop_
_entity.id
_entity.type
_entity.pdbx_description
1 polymer ?
#
loop_
_entity_poly.entity_id
_entity_poly.type
_entity_poly.pdbx_seq_one_letter_code
_entity_poly.pdbx_strand_id
1 'polypeptide(L)'
;MKNLRAFHTLCSRKMHTRCNLCMQDFDILTMILSALYWKKNNGNIDLIADEENISYVKSKCLEMLWDNIYEIPNYDINREMFWAGGKIFALREQKTPIAMIDTDMIVWSDISTKLNEKIVAIHNEPLIPEIYKVKEYFKMKKDYKFDHRLDWNVYPSNTAFLYISDKEFKNFYCNESIRFMQSSQDDSDTLSYMVFAEQRLLSMCAKISDINIGYMINYPENLGNQDDFTHLWGYKKVLAESESERERFCKRCVKRILKEFPKESLLFINEDFFYNYI
;
A
#
# COMPACT_ATOMS: atom_id res chain seq x y z
N MET A 1 -8.70 -23.33 7.64
CA MET A 1 -7.77 -22.55 6.80
C MET A 1 -8.27 -21.12 6.80
N LYS A 2 -7.39 -20.19 7.14
CA LYS A 2 -7.69 -18.77 7.09
C LYS A 2 -7.81 -18.39 5.62
N ASN A 3 -8.84 -17.68 5.26
CA ASN A 3 -9.21 -17.49 3.85
C ASN A 3 -9.36 -16.00 3.51
N LEU A 4 -8.50 -15.17 4.13
CA LEU A 4 -8.42 -13.77 3.78
C LEU A 4 -7.72 -13.63 2.43
N ARG A 5 -8.27 -12.79 1.58
CA ARG A 5 -7.67 -12.42 0.31
C ARG A 5 -7.02 -11.05 0.45
N ALA A 6 -5.80 -10.94 -0.05
CA ALA A 6 -5.09 -9.67 -0.12
C ALA A 6 -4.48 -9.45 -1.50
N PHE A 7 -4.01 -8.24 -1.73
CA PHE A 7 -3.16 -7.94 -2.87
C PHE A 7 -2.11 -6.88 -2.54
N HIS A 8 -0.96 -7.01 -3.20
CA HIS A 8 0.05 -5.97 -3.35
C HIS A 8 -0.12 -5.25 -4.68
N THR A 9 0.36 -4.01 -4.75
CA THR A 9 0.47 -3.30 -6.02
C THR A 9 1.90 -2.82 -6.27
N LEU A 10 2.34 -2.92 -7.53
CA LEU A 10 3.57 -2.31 -8.01
C LEU A 10 3.24 -1.50 -9.27
N CYS A 11 3.41 -0.19 -9.18
CA CYS A 11 3.07 0.74 -10.26
C CYS A 11 4.23 1.68 -10.54
N SER A 12 4.61 1.79 -11.81
CA SER A 12 5.66 2.71 -12.24
C SER A 12 5.19 4.16 -12.17
N ARG A 13 6.04 5.05 -11.67
CA ARG A 13 5.75 6.49 -11.60
C ARG A 13 5.72 7.15 -12.99
N LYS A 14 6.55 6.68 -13.92
CA LYS A 14 6.67 7.26 -15.28
C LYS A 14 6.19 6.28 -16.34
N MET A 15 5.35 6.75 -17.25
CA MET A 15 5.11 6.06 -18.52
C MET A 15 6.37 6.25 -19.42
N HIS A 16 6.97 5.16 -19.89
CA HIS A 16 8.02 5.16 -20.93
C HIS A 16 9.43 5.64 -20.59
N THR A 17 9.86 5.68 -19.36
CA THR A 17 11.28 5.69 -19.10
C THR A 17 11.79 4.25 -19.04
N ARG A 18 12.80 3.91 -19.87
CA ARG A 18 13.61 2.70 -19.74
C ARG A 18 14.42 2.71 -18.43
N CYS A 19 13.85 3.20 -17.36
CA CYS A 19 14.46 3.16 -16.08
C CYS A 19 14.05 1.85 -15.44
N ASN A 20 15.00 0.91 -15.42
CA ASN A 20 14.89 -0.24 -14.56
C ASN A 20 14.34 0.22 -13.21
N LEU A 21 13.25 -0.40 -12.77
CA LEU A 21 12.74 -0.21 -11.42
C LEU A 21 13.87 -0.65 -10.47
N CYS A 22 14.70 0.28 -10.04
CA CYS A 22 15.73 0.01 -9.06
C CYS A 22 15.11 0.03 -7.67
N MET A 23 14.39 -1.05 -7.33
CA MET A 23 14.05 -1.28 -5.94
C MET A 23 15.35 -1.50 -5.16
N GLN A 24 15.47 -0.83 -4.02
CA GLN A 24 16.57 -1.10 -3.10
C GLN A 24 16.41 -2.48 -2.47
N ASP A 25 17.50 -3.11 -2.09
CA ASP A 25 17.47 -4.47 -1.50
C ASP A 25 16.52 -4.57 -0.30
N PHE A 26 16.46 -3.53 0.53
CA PHE A 26 15.55 -3.50 1.66
C PHE A 26 14.06 -3.46 1.24
N ASP A 27 13.72 -2.83 0.11
CA ASP A 27 12.35 -2.84 -0.41
C ASP A 27 11.97 -4.25 -0.90
N ILE A 28 12.88 -4.91 -1.64
CA ILE A 28 12.68 -6.28 -2.13
C ILE A 28 12.51 -7.24 -0.95
N LEU A 29 13.43 -7.19 0.01
CA LEU A 29 13.41 -8.10 1.17
C LEU A 29 12.17 -7.88 2.05
N THR A 30 11.70 -6.64 2.18
CA THR A 30 10.47 -6.34 2.91
C THR A 30 9.24 -6.87 2.17
N MET A 31 9.19 -6.70 0.86
CA MET A 31 8.12 -7.22 0.01
C MET A 31 8.05 -8.75 0.07
N ILE A 32 9.20 -9.44 0.05
CA ILE A 32 9.28 -10.89 0.25
C ILE A 32 8.67 -11.29 1.59
N LEU A 33 9.09 -10.64 2.68
CA LEU A 33 8.57 -10.93 4.01
C LEU A 33 7.06 -10.61 4.11
N SER A 34 6.61 -9.51 3.51
CA SER A 34 5.20 -9.13 3.48
C SER A 34 4.34 -10.23 2.85
N ALA A 35 4.70 -10.69 1.66
CA ALA A 35 3.96 -11.73 0.96
C ALA A 35 4.00 -13.08 1.70
N LEU A 36 5.19 -13.52 2.14
CA LEU A 36 5.37 -14.81 2.79
C LEU A 36 4.66 -14.88 4.15
N TYR A 37 4.73 -13.84 4.97
CA TYR A 37 4.02 -13.82 6.27
C TYR A 37 2.51 -13.71 6.09
N TRP A 38 2.04 -12.96 5.10
CA TRP A 38 0.62 -12.96 4.79
C TRP A 38 0.11 -14.37 4.45
N LYS A 39 0.78 -15.06 3.52
CA LYS A 39 0.42 -16.44 3.13
C LYS A 39 0.48 -17.40 4.32
N LYS A 40 1.48 -17.28 5.18
CA LYS A 40 1.64 -18.12 6.36
C LYS A 40 0.50 -17.94 7.36
N ASN A 41 0.05 -16.71 7.59
CA ASN A 41 -0.81 -16.37 8.73
C ASN A 41 -2.26 -16.04 8.36
N ASN A 42 -2.53 -15.50 7.17
CA ASN A 42 -3.81 -14.89 6.85
C ASN A 42 -4.53 -15.52 5.65
N GLY A 43 -3.83 -15.87 4.60
CA GLY A 43 -4.44 -16.49 3.42
C GLY A 43 -3.76 -16.10 2.11
N ASN A 44 -4.53 -16.01 1.03
CA ASN A 44 -4.00 -15.77 -0.30
C ASN A 44 -3.62 -14.31 -0.51
N ILE A 45 -2.56 -14.10 -1.31
CA ILE A 45 -2.14 -12.76 -1.72
C ILE A 45 -1.80 -12.76 -3.21
N ASP A 46 -2.35 -11.78 -3.92
CA ASP A 46 -2.10 -11.57 -5.34
C ASP A 46 -1.19 -10.33 -5.56
N LEU A 47 -0.53 -10.26 -6.70
CA LEU A 47 0.14 -9.06 -7.18
C LEU A 47 -0.68 -8.44 -8.32
N ILE A 48 -0.88 -7.12 -8.25
CA ILE A 48 -1.47 -6.33 -9.34
C ILE A 48 -0.44 -5.27 -9.71
N ALA A 49 0.12 -5.36 -10.93
CA ALA A 49 1.24 -4.52 -11.32
C ALA A 49 1.15 -4.13 -12.80
N ASP A 50 1.87 -3.09 -13.20
CA ASP A 50 2.06 -2.82 -14.61
C ASP A 50 3.07 -3.79 -15.25
N GLU A 51 3.10 -3.83 -16.59
CA GLU A 51 3.91 -4.76 -17.37
C GLU A 51 5.40 -4.70 -17.01
N GLU A 52 5.94 -3.49 -16.77
CA GLU A 52 7.36 -3.31 -16.42
C GLU A 52 7.66 -3.95 -15.06
N ASN A 53 6.79 -3.76 -14.07
CA ASN A 53 6.93 -4.35 -12.75
C ASN A 53 6.73 -5.88 -12.77
N ILE A 54 5.82 -6.39 -13.58
CA ILE A 54 5.66 -7.84 -13.78
C ILE A 54 6.93 -8.44 -14.39
N SER A 55 7.51 -7.77 -15.38
CA SER A 55 8.76 -8.20 -16.00
C SER A 55 9.93 -8.17 -15.01
N TYR A 56 10.00 -7.13 -14.18
CA TYR A 56 11.00 -7.01 -13.11
C TYR A 56 10.89 -8.16 -12.09
N VAL A 57 9.68 -8.40 -11.57
CA VAL A 57 9.40 -9.48 -10.61
C VAL A 57 9.83 -10.84 -11.16
N LYS A 58 9.53 -11.12 -12.42
CA LYS A 58 9.95 -12.36 -13.11
C LYS A 58 11.47 -12.44 -13.27
N SER A 59 12.12 -11.33 -13.63
CA SER A 59 13.58 -11.30 -13.81
C SER A 59 14.36 -11.55 -12.53
N LYS A 60 13.70 -11.37 -11.37
CA LYS A 60 14.24 -11.59 -10.02
C LYS A 60 13.74 -12.87 -9.36
N CYS A 61 13.07 -13.76 -10.10
CA CYS A 61 12.49 -15.01 -9.60
C CYS A 61 11.53 -14.79 -8.40
N LEU A 62 10.81 -13.65 -8.38
CA LEU A 62 9.94 -13.27 -7.29
C LEU A 62 8.47 -13.65 -7.52
N GLU A 63 8.10 -14.15 -8.69
CA GLU A 63 6.71 -14.49 -9.07
C GLU A 63 6.04 -15.50 -8.13
N MET A 64 6.82 -16.35 -7.50
CA MET A 64 6.33 -17.39 -6.57
C MET A 64 5.87 -16.82 -5.22
N LEU A 65 6.12 -15.53 -4.95
CA LEU A 65 5.64 -14.88 -3.73
C LEU A 65 4.12 -14.76 -3.68
N TRP A 66 3.47 -14.63 -4.84
CA TRP A 66 2.04 -14.42 -4.96
C TRP A 66 1.32 -15.64 -5.51
N ASP A 67 0.04 -15.75 -5.20
CA ASP A 67 -0.79 -16.83 -5.72
C ASP A 67 -1.14 -16.57 -7.18
N ASN A 68 -1.39 -15.32 -7.55
CA ASN A 68 -1.60 -14.88 -8.93
C ASN A 68 -0.95 -13.53 -9.16
N ILE A 69 -0.62 -13.25 -10.43
CA ILE A 69 -0.13 -11.95 -10.88
C ILE A 69 -1.07 -11.45 -11.97
N TYR A 70 -1.60 -10.25 -11.78
CA TYR A 70 -2.49 -9.59 -12.72
C TYR A 70 -1.89 -8.29 -13.20
N GLU A 71 -2.13 -7.96 -14.45
CA GLU A 71 -1.83 -6.65 -14.98
C GLU A 71 -2.84 -5.63 -14.45
N ILE A 72 -2.33 -4.47 -14.02
CA ILE A 72 -3.18 -3.39 -13.55
C ILE A 72 -3.98 -2.82 -14.74
N PRO A 73 -5.29 -2.55 -14.57
CA PRO A 73 -6.07 -1.89 -15.61
C PRO A 73 -5.42 -0.57 -16.03
N ASN A 74 -5.49 -0.27 -17.32
CA ASN A 74 -5.00 1.03 -17.79
C ASN A 74 -5.72 2.17 -17.07
N TYR A 75 -4.96 3.15 -16.58
CA TYR A 75 -5.47 4.27 -15.81
C TYR A 75 -4.86 5.58 -16.29
N ASP A 76 -5.75 6.53 -16.60
CA ASP A 76 -5.40 7.86 -17.09
C ASP A 76 -5.37 8.86 -15.94
N ILE A 77 -4.19 8.97 -15.31
CA ILE A 77 -3.87 9.97 -14.28
C ILE A 77 -2.41 10.41 -14.42
N ASN A 78 -2.07 11.56 -13.87
CA ASN A 78 -0.67 11.95 -13.70
C ASN A 78 0.01 11.02 -12.64
N ARG A 79 0.78 10.03 -13.10
CA ARG A 79 1.43 9.02 -12.25
C ARG A 79 2.58 9.56 -11.40
N GLU A 80 3.17 10.70 -11.76
CA GLU A 80 4.17 11.35 -10.91
C GLU A 80 3.49 12.00 -9.71
N MET A 81 2.37 12.67 -9.94
CA MET A 81 1.58 13.31 -8.89
C MET A 81 0.86 12.29 -8.01
N PHE A 82 0.26 11.27 -8.62
CA PHE A 82 -0.48 10.20 -7.94
C PHE A 82 0.29 8.88 -7.97
N TRP A 83 1.49 8.91 -7.40
CA TRP A 83 2.43 7.79 -7.44
C TRP A 83 1.92 6.47 -6.83
N ALA A 84 0.95 6.52 -5.92
CA ALA A 84 0.25 5.37 -5.37
C ALA A 84 -1.18 5.21 -5.95
N GLY A 85 -1.57 6.03 -6.93
CA GLY A 85 -2.94 6.02 -7.49
C GLY A 85 -3.34 4.67 -8.10
N GLY A 86 -2.37 3.94 -8.64
CA GLY A 86 -2.60 2.60 -9.17
C GLY A 86 -3.26 1.64 -8.17
N LYS A 87 -2.99 1.79 -6.86
CA LYS A 87 -3.64 0.99 -5.80
C LYS A 87 -5.17 1.13 -5.82
N ILE A 88 -5.66 2.34 -6.07
CA ILE A 88 -7.10 2.63 -6.09
C ILE A 88 -7.77 1.98 -7.32
N PHE A 89 -7.10 2.04 -8.48
CA PHE A 89 -7.60 1.35 -9.68
C PHE A 89 -7.59 -0.17 -9.50
N ALA A 90 -6.52 -0.71 -8.91
CA ALA A 90 -6.45 -2.13 -8.57
C ALA A 90 -7.56 -2.53 -7.59
N LEU A 91 -7.76 -1.75 -6.52
CA LEU A 91 -8.80 -2.00 -5.52
C LEU A 91 -10.20 -2.00 -6.13
N ARG A 92 -10.49 -1.09 -7.06
CA ARG A 92 -11.80 -1.00 -7.73
C ARG A 92 -12.20 -2.32 -8.38
N GLU A 93 -11.26 -3.01 -9.01
CA GLU A 93 -11.51 -4.27 -9.72
C GLU A 93 -11.61 -5.50 -8.79
N GLN A 94 -11.20 -5.37 -7.53
CA GLN A 94 -11.26 -6.50 -6.61
C GLN A 94 -12.66 -6.80 -6.11
N LYS A 95 -12.94 -8.09 -5.92
CA LYS A 95 -14.16 -8.55 -5.22
C LYS A 95 -13.94 -8.43 -3.71
N THR A 96 -14.92 -7.92 -3.00
CA THR A 96 -14.93 -7.89 -1.53
C THR A 96 -15.35 -9.25 -0.95
N PRO A 97 -14.90 -9.63 0.25
CA PRO A 97 -13.94 -8.93 1.09
C PRO A 97 -12.52 -9.02 0.54
N ILE A 98 -11.72 -7.96 0.73
CA ILE A 98 -10.36 -7.84 0.23
C ILE A 98 -9.49 -6.98 1.14
N ALA A 99 -8.22 -7.32 1.30
CA ALA A 99 -7.21 -6.48 1.92
C ALA A 99 -6.24 -5.94 0.86
N MET A 100 -5.97 -4.65 0.89
CA MET A 100 -4.90 -3.99 0.16
C MET A 100 -3.75 -3.76 1.13
N ILE A 101 -2.52 -4.14 0.74
CA ILE A 101 -1.35 -4.09 1.61
C ILE A 101 -0.20 -3.43 0.85
N ASP A 102 0.48 -2.48 1.48
CA ASP A 102 1.70 -1.92 0.93
C ASP A 102 2.84 -2.94 0.99
N THR A 103 3.68 -2.97 -0.04
CA THR A 103 4.80 -3.92 -0.13
C THR A 103 5.85 -3.74 0.98
N ASP A 104 5.83 -2.60 1.67
CA ASP A 104 6.69 -2.28 2.80
C ASP A 104 6.00 -2.48 4.17
N MET A 105 4.85 -3.16 4.19
CA MET A 105 4.15 -3.54 5.40
C MET A 105 4.14 -5.06 5.58
N ILE A 106 4.70 -5.54 6.67
CA ILE A 106 4.75 -6.96 7.02
C ILE A 106 3.74 -7.23 8.15
N VAL A 107 2.78 -8.11 7.90
CA VAL A 107 1.80 -8.55 8.91
C VAL A 107 2.29 -9.85 9.55
N TRP A 108 2.79 -9.78 10.79
CA TRP A 108 3.47 -10.87 11.46
C TRP A 108 2.55 -11.97 11.98
N SER A 109 1.30 -11.64 12.26
CA SER A 109 0.35 -12.52 12.95
C SER A 109 -0.94 -12.71 12.15
N ASP A 110 -1.82 -13.56 12.65
CA ASP A 110 -3.21 -13.65 12.23
C ASP A 110 -3.99 -12.42 12.71
N ILE A 111 -4.54 -11.67 11.77
CA ILE A 111 -5.31 -10.47 12.08
C ILE A 111 -6.82 -10.65 11.90
N SER A 112 -7.29 -11.88 11.68
CA SER A 112 -8.73 -12.14 11.42
C SER A 112 -9.65 -11.61 12.51
N THR A 113 -9.21 -11.61 13.77
CA THR A 113 -9.97 -11.08 14.91
C THR A 113 -10.03 -9.55 14.95
N LYS A 114 -9.19 -8.87 14.18
CA LYS A 114 -9.19 -7.40 14.07
C LYS A 114 -10.07 -6.89 12.93
N LEU A 115 -10.52 -7.77 12.04
CA LEU A 115 -11.34 -7.44 10.88
C LEU A 115 -12.85 -7.54 11.21
N ASN A 116 -13.26 -6.89 12.29
CA ASN A 116 -14.62 -6.92 12.81
C ASN A 116 -15.54 -5.80 12.27
N GLU A 117 -14.95 -4.84 11.54
CA GLU A 117 -15.68 -3.77 10.89
C GLU A 117 -15.71 -3.97 9.37
N LYS A 118 -16.63 -3.28 8.69
CA LYS A 118 -16.72 -3.31 7.21
C LYS A 118 -15.50 -2.72 6.53
N ILE A 119 -14.81 -1.80 7.20
CA ILE A 119 -13.58 -1.15 6.78
C ILE A 119 -12.62 -1.22 7.95
N VAL A 120 -11.38 -1.69 7.71
CA VAL A 120 -10.31 -1.65 8.71
C VAL A 120 -9.06 -1.07 8.07
N ALA A 121 -8.49 -0.04 8.71
CA ALA A 121 -7.22 0.59 8.34
C ALA A 121 -6.19 0.40 9.46
N ILE A 122 -4.95 0.87 9.26
CA ILE A 122 -3.93 0.72 10.32
C ILE A 122 -4.28 1.58 11.53
N HIS A 123 -4.43 2.89 11.32
CA HIS A 123 -4.78 3.88 12.33
C HIS A 123 -5.34 5.15 11.67
N ASN A 124 -5.98 5.99 12.46
CA ASN A 124 -6.27 7.36 12.04
C ASN A 124 -5.02 8.25 12.22
N GLU A 125 -4.96 9.34 11.48
CA GLU A 125 -3.88 10.33 11.59
C GLU A 125 -4.44 11.71 11.97
N PRO A 126 -3.68 12.54 12.70
CA PRO A 126 -4.10 13.92 12.98
C PRO A 126 -4.14 14.73 11.67
N LEU A 127 -5.02 15.74 11.64
CA LEU A 127 -5.10 16.69 10.53
C LEU A 127 -3.91 17.67 10.58
N ILE A 128 -2.74 17.23 10.12
CA ILE A 128 -1.55 18.08 10.01
C ILE A 128 -1.71 18.99 8.78
N PRO A 129 -1.80 20.33 8.94
CA PRO A 129 -2.13 21.25 7.84
C PRO A 129 -1.11 21.26 6.70
N GLU A 130 0.15 20.89 6.99
CA GLU A 130 1.23 20.80 6.01
C GLU A 130 1.01 19.66 5.01
N ILE A 131 0.26 18.64 5.43
CA ILE A 131 0.00 17.41 4.64
C ILE A 131 -1.47 17.38 4.18
N TYR A 132 -2.40 17.54 5.12
CA TYR A 132 -3.85 17.40 4.86
C TYR A 132 -4.48 18.76 4.59
N LYS A 133 -4.40 19.21 3.35
CA LYS A 133 -4.82 20.52 2.90
C LYS A 133 -6.34 20.72 2.95
N VAL A 134 -6.76 21.99 3.05
CA VAL A 134 -8.16 22.40 2.93
C VAL A 134 -8.61 22.37 1.47
N LYS A 135 -9.92 22.43 1.25
CA LYS A 135 -10.55 22.30 -0.08
C LYS A 135 -9.99 23.28 -1.13
N GLU A 136 -9.78 24.51 -0.72
CA GLU A 136 -9.36 25.64 -1.58
C GLU A 136 -7.91 25.49 -2.08
N TYR A 137 -7.15 24.60 -1.48
CA TYR A 137 -5.76 24.32 -1.88
C TYR A 137 -5.68 23.58 -3.21
N PHE A 138 -6.63 22.68 -3.48
CA PHE A 138 -6.57 21.78 -4.62
C PHE A 138 -6.94 22.49 -5.93
N LYS A 139 -6.03 22.49 -6.91
CA LYS A 139 -6.25 23.00 -8.25
C LYS A 139 -6.97 21.97 -9.09
N MET A 140 -8.24 22.22 -9.39
CA MET A 140 -9.09 21.28 -10.10
C MET A 140 -9.47 21.80 -11.50
N LYS A 141 -9.76 20.88 -12.42
CA LYS A 141 -10.36 21.23 -13.72
C LYS A 141 -11.71 21.92 -13.50
N LYS A 142 -12.08 22.80 -14.44
CA LYS A 142 -13.23 23.72 -14.30
C LYS A 142 -14.56 23.04 -13.97
N ASP A 143 -14.76 21.83 -14.48
CA ASP A 143 -16.04 21.10 -14.33
C ASP A 143 -16.05 20.22 -13.08
N TYR A 144 -14.94 20.11 -12.35
CA TYR A 144 -14.88 19.34 -11.13
C TYR A 144 -15.50 20.11 -9.96
N LYS A 145 -16.32 19.41 -9.19
CA LYS A 145 -16.86 19.88 -7.91
C LYS A 145 -16.69 18.80 -6.86
N PHE A 146 -16.14 19.17 -5.72
CA PHE A 146 -16.17 18.28 -4.55
C PHE A 146 -17.61 17.98 -4.14
N ASP A 147 -17.89 16.75 -3.78
CA ASP A 147 -19.17 16.40 -3.17
C ASP A 147 -19.38 17.29 -1.92
N HIS A 148 -20.51 17.96 -1.85
CA HIS A 148 -20.83 18.88 -0.76
C HIS A 148 -21.00 18.19 0.60
N ARG A 149 -21.18 16.88 0.62
CA ARG A 149 -21.28 16.05 1.83
C ARG A 149 -19.93 15.72 2.46
N LEU A 150 -18.80 15.95 1.76
CA LEU A 150 -17.46 15.71 2.29
C LEU A 150 -17.20 16.57 3.53
N ASP A 151 -16.97 15.93 4.66
CA ASP A 151 -16.63 16.62 5.91
C ASP A 151 -15.11 16.78 6.04
N TRP A 152 -14.65 18.00 5.90
CA TRP A 152 -13.23 18.38 5.94
C TRP A 152 -12.59 18.33 7.34
N ASN A 153 -13.36 18.02 8.37
CA ASN A 153 -12.85 17.84 9.75
C ASN A 153 -12.61 16.38 10.12
N VAL A 154 -12.92 15.43 9.21
CA VAL A 154 -12.66 14.01 9.43
C VAL A 154 -11.16 13.73 9.39
N TYR A 155 -10.68 12.97 10.36
CA TYR A 155 -9.30 12.51 10.39
C TYR A 155 -9.02 11.50 9.28
N PRO A 156 -7.86 11.60 8.61
CA PRO A 156 -7.44 10.63 7.58
C PRO A 156 -7.18 9.27 8.20
N SER A 157 -7.26 8.22 7.36
CA SER A 157 -6.89 6.86 7.76
C SER A 157 -5.65 6.40 7.00
N ASN A 158 -4.66 5.88 7.71
CA ASN A 158 -3.48 5.28 7.08
C ASN A 158 -3.85 3.98 6.38
N THR A 159 -3.60 3.93 5.08
CA THR A 159 -4.05 2.88 4.15
C THR A 159 -2.93 1.94 3.70
N ALA A 160 -1.76 1.93 4.37
CA ALA A 160 -0.74 0.92 4.08
C ALA A 160 -1.25 -0.51 4.32
N PHE A 161 -2.28 -0.65 5.17
CA PHE A 161 -3.21 -1.76 5.20
C PHE A 161 -4.65 -1.23 5.14
N LEU A 162 -5.44 -1.77 4.21
CA LEU A 162 -6.85 -1.42 4.08
C LEU A 162 -7.67 -2.67 3.76
N TYR A 163 -8.52 -3.10 4.70
CA TYR A 163 -9.52 -4.14 4.48
C TYR A 163 -10.89 -3.51 4.22
N ILE A 164 -11.57 -4.01 3.18
CA ILE A 164 -12.95 -3.60 2.86
C ILE A 164 -13.79 -4.85 2.57
N SER A 165 -14.89 -5.01 3.28
CA SER A 165 -15.86 -6.07 3.04
C SER A 165 -17.13 -5.57 2.33
N ASP A 166 -17.44 -4.28 2.39
CA ASP A 166 -18.61 -3.66 1.76
C ASP A 166 -18.30 -3.25 0.32
N LYS A 167 -19.01 -3.86 -0.64
CA LYS A 167 -18.82 -3.63 -2.08
C LYS A 167 -19.26 -2.23 -2.52
N GLU A 168 -20.37 -1.75 -1.99
CA GLU A 168 -20.94 -0.46 -2.39
C GLU A 168 -20.05 0.67 -1.91
N PHE A 169 -19.61 0.59 -0.66
CA PHE A 169 -18.63 1.51 -0.13
C PHE A 169 -17.33 1.50 -0.94
N LYS A 170 -16.75 0.32 -1.21
CA LYS A 170 -15.53 0.19 -2.00
C LYS A 170 -15.65 0.93 -3.33
N ASN A 171 -16.76 0.70 -4.05
CA ASN A 171 -16.99 1.33 -5.34
C ASN A 171 -17.14 2.85 -5.21
N PHE A 172 -17.87 3.33 -4.20
CA PHE A 172 -18.04 4.75 -3.94
C PHE A 172 -16.69 5.43 -3.66
N TYR A 173 -15.90 4.90 -2.72
CA TYR A 173 -14.58 5.42 -2.40
C TYR A 173 -13.63 5.43 -3.61
N CYS A 174 -13.52 4.31 -4.32
CA CYS A 174 -12.65 4.23 -5.50
C CYS A 174 -13.08 5.24 -6.58
N ASN A 175 -14.38 5.38 -6.85
CA ASN A 175 -14.88 6.31 -7.84
C ASN A 175 -14.60 7.77 -7.47
N GLU A 176 -14.79 8.17 -6.21
CA GLU A 176 -14.48 9.52 -5.75
C GLU A 176 -12.98 9.82 -5.82
N SER A 177 -12.14 8.86 -5.41
CA SER A 177 -10.69 9.00 -5.49
C SER A 177 -10.21 9.10 -6.94
N ILE A 178 -10.70 8.27 -7.83
CA ILE A 178 -10.36 8.30 -9.26
C ILE A 178 -10.85 9.61 -9.89
N ARG A 179 -12.08 10.03 -9.61
CA ARG A 179 -12.64 11.29 -10.10
C ARG A 179 -11.80 12.49 -9.67
N PHE A 180 -11.34 12.51 -8.43
CA PHE A 180 -10.41 13.53 -7.94
C PHE A 180 -9.09 13.50 -8.70
N MET A 181 -8.43 12.33 -8.79
CA MET A 181 -7.14 12.19 -9.46
C MET A 181 -7.19 12.61 -10.94
N GLN A 182 -8.22 12.20 -11.68
CA GLN A 182 -8.41 12.53 -13.10
C GLN A 182 -8.77 13.99 -13.34
N SER A 183 -9.34 14.67 -12.34
CA SER A 183 -9.77 16.05 -12.43
C SER A 183 -8.79 17.04 -11.82
N SER A 184 -7.74 16.60 -11.19
CA SER A 184 -6.67 17.45 -10.66
C SER A 184 -5.86 18.07 -11.80
N GLN A 185 -5.45 19.33 -11.62
CA GLN A 185 -4.43 19.97 -12.45
C GLN A 185 -3.05 19.60 -11.89
N ASP A 186 -2.03 19.67 -12.74
CA ASP A 186 -0.67 19.35 -12.32
C ASP A 186 -0.19 20.28 -11.21
N ASP A 187 0.43 19.71 -10.20
CA ASP A 187 1.02 20.40 -9.06
C ASP A 187 2.30 19.71 -8.60
N SER A 188 3.21 20.48 -8.00
CA SER A 188 4.46 19.95 -7.43
C SER A 188 4.28 19.32 -6.06
N ASP A 189 3.20 19.63 -5.33
CA ASP A 189 2.88 19.03 -4.02
C ASP A 189 2.20 17.67 -4.20
N THR A 190 2.97 16.71 -4.69
CA THR A 190 2.46 15.36 -4.95
C THR A 190 1.99 14.64 -3.69
N LEU A 191 2.57 14.96 -2.53
CA LEU A 191 2.20 14.33 -1.26
C LEU A 191 0.77 14.69 -0.86
N SER A 192 0.44 15.98 -0.77
CA SER A 192 -0.89 16.43 -0.32
C SER A 192 -2.00 15.90 -1.23
N TYR A 193 -1.78 15.88 -2.55
CA TYR A 193 -2.74 15.35 -3.50
C TYR A 193 -2.91 13.84 -3.37
N MET A 194 -1.81 13.08 -3.22
CA MET A 194 -1.89 11.63 -3.10
C MET A 194 -2.57 11.18 -1.80
N VAL A 195 -2.17 11.76 -0.66
CA VAL A 195 -2.78 11.38 0.63
C VAL A 195 -4.25 11.84 0.74
N PHE A 196 -4.63 12.91 0.04
CA PHE A 196 -6.04 13.27 -0.07
C PHE A 196 -6.83 12.19 -0.81
N ALA A 197 -6.36 11.77 -1.99
CA ALA A 197 -7.02 10.76 -2.81
C ALA A 197 -7.12 9.40 -2.11
N GLU A 198 -6.10 9.02 -1.37
CA GLU A 198 -5.99 7.69 -0.80
C GLU A 198 -6.52 7.63 0.65
N GLN A 199 -6.06 8.52 1.51
CA GLN A 199 -6.28 8.43 2.96
C GLN A 199 -7.49 9.26 3.42
N ARG A 200 -7.58 10.50 2.95
CA ARG A 200 -8.60 11.40 3.44
C ARG A 200 -9.97 11.13 2.81
N LEU A 201 -10.02 10.88 1.51
CA LEU A 201 -11.27 10.50 0.85
C LEU A 201 -11.84 9.19 1.38
N LEU A 202 -11.01 8.23 1.80
CA LEU A 202 -11.48 7.00 2.46
C LEU A 202 -12.34 7.35 3.68
N SER A 203 -11.82 8.16 4.59
CA SER A 203 -12.52 8.53 5.83
C SER A 203 -13.75 9.42 5.55
N MET A 204 -13.65 10.35 4.61
CA MET A 204 -14.77 11.20 4.21
C MET A 204 -15.91 10.39 3.58
N CYS A 205 -15.58 9.44 2.69
CA CYS A 205 -16.56 8.56 2.07
C CYS A 205 -17.21 7.62 3.10
N ALA A 206 -16.43 7.11 4.07
CA ALA A 206 -16.96 6.30 5.16
C ALA A 206 -18.00 7.07 5.99
N LYS A 207 -17.70 8.33 6.31
CA LYS A 207 -18.65 9.20 7.01
C LYS A 207 -19.92 9.46 6.21
N ILE A 208 -19.83 9.71 4.90
CA ILE A 208 -21.00 9.88 4.02
C ILE A 208 -21.86 8.62 4.00
N SER A 209 -21.22 7.45 4.04
CA SER A 209 -21.90 6.14 3.98
C SER A 209 -22.40 5.64 5.34
N ASP A 210 -22.19 6.40 6.40
CA ASP A 210 -22.49 6.01 7.80
C ASP A 210 -21.85 4.66 8.18
N ILE A 211 -20.57 4.47 7.78
CA ILE A 211 -19.79 3.26 8.06
C ILE A 211 -18.64 3.62 8.98
N ASN A 212 -18.50 2.89 10.09
CA ASN A 212 -17.35 3.01 10.97
C ASN A 212 -16.09 2.39 10.34
N ILE A 213 -14.96 3.05 10.54
CA ILE A 213 -13.65 2.50 10.23
C ILE A 213 -13.07 1.91 11.51
N GLY A 214 -12.80 0.60 11.50
CA GLY A 214 -11.99 -0.04 12.52
C GLY A 214 -10.51 0.24 12.31
N TYR A 215 -9.73 0.20 13.37
CA TYR A 215 -8.28 0.41 13.31
C TYR A 215 -7.53 -0.74 13.95
N MET A 216 -6.41 -1.14 13.34
CA MET A 216 -5.56 -2.19 13.89
C MET A 216 -4.93 -1.75 15.22
N ILE A 217 -4.60 -0.46 15.34
CA ILE A 217 -4.00 0.16 16.53
C ILE A 217 -4.56 1.55 16.78
N ASN A 218 -4.46 2.01 18.03
CA ASN A 218 -4.68 3.41 18.38
C ASN A 218 -3.37 4.20 18.19
N TYR A 219 -3.38 5.17 17.32
CA TYR A 219 -2.25 6.06 17.05
C TYR A 219 -2.36 7.34 17.92
N PRO A 220 -1.23 7.89 18.37
CA PRO A 220 0.14 7.37 18.24
C PRO A 220 0.56 6.36 19.34
N GLU A 221 -0.27 6.13 20.37
CA GLU A 221 0.12 5.47 21.64
C GLU A 221 0.66 4.07 21.44
N ASN A 222 0.10 3.32 20.48
CA ASN A 222 0.43 1.91 20.27
C ASN A 222 1.32 1.66 19.06
N LEU A 223 1.78 2.70 18.33
CA LEU A 223 2.56 2.49 17.10
C LEU A 223 3.87 1.73 17.35
N GLY A 224 4.56 1.99 18.45
CA GLY A 224 5.79 1.31 18.85
C GLY A 224 5.62 0.12 19.80
N ASN A 225 4.39 -0.16 20.25
CA ASN A 225 4.08 -1.15 21.29
C ASN A 225 3.11 -2.21 20.76
N GLN A 226 3.39 -2.78 19.59
CA GLN A 226 2.58 -3.84 18.99
C GLN A 226 3.47 -4.80 18.19
N ASP A 227 3.05 -6.06 18.10
CA ASP A 227 3.77 -7.14 17.42
C ASP A 227 3.03 -7.66 16.18
N ASP A 228 1.92 -7.03 15.79
CA ASP A 228 1.07 -7.52 14.70
C ASP A 228 1.62 -7.21 13.33
N PHE A 229 2.32 -6.08 13.19
CA PHE A 229 2.88 -5.65 11.90
C PHE A 229 4.13 -4.78 12.04
N THR A 230 4.86 -4.65 10.96
CA THR A 230 5.90 -3.62 10.76
C THR A 230 5.61 -2.88 9.47
N HIS A 231 5.56 -1.57 9.54
CA HIS A 231 5.46 -0.68 8.38
C HIS A 231 6.71 0.19 8.31
N LEU A 232 7.48 0.10 7.24
CA LEU A 232 8.78 0.81 7.13
C LEU A 232 8.64 2.32 6.97
N TRP A 233 7.55 2.78 6.39
CA TRP A 233 7.19 4.19 6.23
C TRP A 233 8.38 5.17 6.29
N GLY A 234 8.51 6.02 7.32
CA GLY A 234 9.58 6.99 7.47
C GLY A 234 10.98 6.38 7.64
N TYR A 235 11.10 5.11 8.06
CA TYR A 235 12.39 4.42 8.19
C TYR A 235 13.06 4.13 6.85
N LYS A 236 12.30 4.09 5.75
CA LYS A 236 12.88 3.96 4.39
C LYS A 236 13.92 5.04 4.09
N LYS A 237 13.70 6.28 4.55
CA LYS A 237 14.65 7.37 4.37
C LYS A 237 15.97 7.06 5.07
N VAL A 238 15.93 6.57 6.30
CA VAL A 238 17.13 6.16 7.05
C VAL A 238 17.87 5.03 6.33
N LEU A 239 17.14 4.02 5.84
CA LEU A 239 17.72 2.91 5.08
C LEU A 239 18.34 3.35 3.75
N ALA A 240 17.75 4.34 3.08
CA ALA A 240 18.29 4.90 1.84
C ALA A 240 19.57 5.72 2.08
N GLU A 241 19.64 6.47 3.17
CA GLU A 241 20.73 7.40 3.48
C GLU A 241 21.90 6.74 4.25
N SER A 242 21.66 5.68 5.04
CA SER A 242 22.65 5.01 5.88
C SER A 242 22.97 3.60 5.39
N GLU A 243 24.15 3.39 4.84
CA GLU A 243 24.63 2.09 4.40
C GLU A 243 24.66 1.06 5.55
N SER A 244 25.18 1.47 6.72
CA SER A 244 25.27 0.57 7.88
C SER A 244 23.92 0.14 8.43
N GLU A 245 22.92 1.04 8.44
CA GLU A 245 21.54 0.70 8.85
C GLU A 245 20.88 -0.22 7.81
N ARG A 246 21.06 0.09 6.53
CA ARG A 246 20.57 -0.73 5.42
C ARG A 246 21.15 -2.15 5.48
N GLU A 247 22.48 -2.27 5.61
CA GLU A 247 23.15 -3.57 5.70
C GLU A 247 22.63 -4.38 6.90
N ARG A 248 22.54 -3.77 8.09
CA ARG A 248 22.03 -4.41 9.30
C ARG A 248 20.57 -4.85 9.12
N PHE A 249 19.74 -4.01 8.50
CA PHE A 249 18.35 -4.33 8.23
C PHE A 249 18.23 -5.49 7.25
N CYS A 250 18.92 -5.45 6.11
CA CYS A 250 18.90 -6.49 5.09
C CYS A 250 19.39 -7.84 5.65
N LYS A 251 20.48 -7.86 6.41
CA LYS A 251 20.95 -9.08 7.11
C LYS A 251 19.89 -9.68 8.04
N ARG A 252 19.15 -8.85 8.77
CA ARG A 252 18.04 -9.35 9.62
C ARG A 252 16.91 -9.94 8.80
N CYS A 253 16.56 -9.30 7.67
CA CYS A 253 15.52 -9.80 6.77
C CYS A 253 15.92 -11.16 6.16
N VAL A 254 17.13 -11.26 5.61
CA VAL A 254 17.67 -12.51 5.03
C VAL A 254 17.73 -13.61 6.07
N LYS A 255 18.29 -13.34 7.26
CA LYS A 255 18.32 -14.31 8.37
C LYS A 255 16.90 -14.80 8.74
N ARG A 256 15.91 -13.93 8.74
CA ARG A 256 14.52 -14.30 9.02
C ARG A 256 13.92 -15.15 7.91
N ILE A 257 14.16 -14.80 6.65
CA ILE A 257 13.70 -15.59 5.49
C ILE A 257 14.30 -16.99 5.52
N LEU A 258 15.60 -17.10 5.71
CA LEU A 258 16.31 -18.40 5.81
C LEU A 258 15.75 -19.27 6.94
N LYS A 259 15.43 -18.68 8.09
CA LYS A 259 14.91 -19.39 9.25
C LYS A 259 13.45 -19.83 9.10
N GLU A 260 12.59 -18.91 8.65
CA GLU A 260 11.13 -19.10 8.69
C GLU A 260 10.57 -19.68 7.38
N PHE A 261 11.29 -19.48 6.25
CA PHE A 261 10.90 -19.86 4.90
C PHE A 261 12.06 -20.51 4.13
N PRO A 262 12.64 -21.61 4.65
CA PRO A 262 13.85 -22.22 4.08
C PRO A 262 13.65 -22.75 2.66
N LYS A 263 12.42 -23.16 2.29
CA LYS A 263 12.13 -23.65 0.94
C LYS A 263 12.08 -22.49 -0.06
N GLU A 264 11.37 -21.43 0.31
CA GLU A 264 11.23 -20.24 -0.51
C GLU A 264 12.56 -19.50 -0.67
N SER A 265 13.42 -19.51 0.36
CA SER A 265 14.74 -18.87 0.30
C SER A 265 15.64 -19.42 -0.81
N LEU A 266 15.48 -20.69 -1.21
CA LEU A 266 16.23 -21.31 -2.29
C LEU A 266 15.98 -20.62 -3.64
N LEU A 267 14.85 -19.96 -3.83
CA LEU A 267 14.52 -19.22 -5.04
C LEU A 267 15.38 -17.96 -5.22
N PHE A 268 15.85 -17.40 -4.11
CA PHE A 268 16.54 -16.11 -4.07
C PHE A 268 18.04 -16.22 -3.74
N ILE A 269 18.53 -17.42 -3.45
CA ILE A 269 19.87 -17.61 -2.86
C ILE A 269 21.00 -17.07 -3.74
N ASN A 270 20.80 -17.03 -5.06
CA ASN A 270 21.76 -16.53 -6.05
C ASN A 270 21.51 -15.07 -6.46
N GLU A 271 20.47 -14.43 -5.96
CA GLU A 271 20.16 -13.03 -6.26
C GLU A 271 20.99 -12.10 -5.37
N ASP A 272 21.56 -11.05 -5.95
CA ASP A 272 22.46 -10.11 -5.24
C ASP A 272 21.81 -9.51 -4.00
N PHE A 273 20.51 -9.12 -4.10
CA PHE A 273 19.74 -8.55 -2.98
C PHE A 273 19.57 -9.50 -1.80
N PHE A 274 19.86 -10.78 -2.00
CA PHE A 274 19.80 -11.82 -0.96
C PHE A 274 21.19 -12.32 -0.59
N TYR A 275 21.99 -12.72 -1.59
CA TYR A 275 23.31 -13.31 -1.40
C TYR A 275 24.27 -12.41 -0.63
N ASN A 276 24.25 -11.11 -0.88
CA ASN A 276 25.12 -10.13 -0.23
C ASN A 276 24.89 -9.99 1.28
N TYR A 277 23.82 -10.60 1.81
CA TYR A 277 23.42 -10.47 3.23
C TYR A 277 23.33 -11.80 3.98
N ILE A 278 23.79 -12.90 3.37
CA ILE A 278 23.87 -14.22 4.01
C ILE A 278 24.94 -14.25 5.11
#